data_54bd496f0cffca2fc32f05835a615c17
#
_entry.id   54bd496f0cffca2fc32f05835a615c17
#
_cell.length_a   1.000
_cell.length_b   1.000
_cell.length_c   1.000
_cell.angle_alpha   90.00
_cell.angle_beta   90.00
_cell.angle_gamma   90.00
#
_symmetry.space_group_name_H-M   'P 1'
#
loop_
_entity.id
_entity.type
_entity.pdbx_description
1 polymer ?
#
loop_
_entity_poly.entity_id
_entity_poly.type
_entity_poly.pdbx_seq_one_letter_code
_entity_poly.pdbx_strand_id
1 'polypeptide(L)'
;MSLPGNYLDGRSQIGKAVMLQRNVHHLVFTDGVHTHRYPAREVSFHPGRAGRPDRLQLPDGGIIEVASAYQCQQLTGHLPLAARLLEGLRRCWPQLRLAGLLLLLLACWFGYRNGLPWLASEAARRTPPAVEQAMASATLGLLEKTSTLRPSRLPDSRQQALQQQLQQLVPGNSPYRYHLQLVDARELGPDIIPLPGGQIIVTDQLVRNSKSPLEMQAMLAHAVGHIEARHGLRGLIRSGGVSLAVNLFGGDRSTLLAVAPILLADMKYPADFEAEADAYASRLLGTQSLCARDALLVRLDGPDHSAAALLAAHPGNRQADTASHCAAQAG
;
A
#
# COMPACT_ATOMS: atom_id res chain seq x y z
N MET A 1 -51.82 21.09 -23.50
CA MET A 1 -51.13 20.55 -22.32
C MET A 1 -50.98 21.69 -21.35
N SER A 2 -51.48 21.55 -20.13
CA SER A 2 -51.44 22.60 -19.11
C SER A 2 -50.42 22.19 -18.01
N LEU A 3 -49.58 23.13 -17.62
CA LEU A 3 -48.53 22.90 -16.61
C LEU A 3 -48.69 23.92 -15.48
N PRO A 4 -48.51 23.51 -14.22
CA PRO A 4 -48.60 24.45 -13.10
C PRO A 4 -47.37 25.35 -13.06
N GLY A 5 -47.54 26.58 -12.71
CA GLY A 5 -46.50 27.59 -12.48
C GLY A 5 -46.95 28.59 -11.44
N ASN A 6 -45.99 29.35 -10.92
CA ASN A 6 -46.23 30.46 -9.98
C ASN A 6 -45.85 31.79 -10.64
N TYR A 7 -46.84 32.63 -10.91
CA TYR A 7 -46.67 33.90 -11.61
C TYR A 7 -46.43 35.04 -10.61
N LEU A 8 -45.36 35.80 -10.84
CA LEU A 8 -44.96 37.00 -10.11
C LEU A 8 -45.04 38.19 -11.08
N ASP A 9 -45.87 39.13 -10.81
CA ASP A 9 -46.15 40.29 -11.68
C ASP A 9 -45.07 41.42 -11.58
N GLY A 10 -44.02 41.17 -10.78
CA GLY A 10 -42.94 42.15 -10.55
C GLY A 10 -43.35 43.34 -9.68
N ARG A 11 -44.62 43.47 -9.32
CA ARG A 11 -45.17 44.55 -8.48
C ARG A 11 -45.51 44.08 -7.06
N SER A 12 -45.84 42.80 -6.91
CA SER A 12 -46.10 42.18 -5.63
C SER A 12 -45.13 41.03 -5.38
N GLN A 13 -44.82 40.77 -4.10
CA GLN A 13 -43.99 39.61 -3.71
C GLN A 13 -44.81 38.32 -3.57
N ILE A 14 -46.12 38.38 -3.79
CA ILE A 14 -47.02 37.25 -3.64
C ILE A 14 -47.20 36.62 -5.03
N GLY A 15 -46.70 35.40 -5.15
CA GLY A 15 -46.88 34.59 -6.37
C GLY A 15 -48.31 34.06 -6.50
N LYS A 16 -48.87 34.11 -7.71
CA LYS A 16 -50.18 33.56 -8.04
C LYS A 16 -50.01 32.23 -8.74
N ALA A 17 -50.62 31.17 -8.20
CA ALA A 17 -50.64 29.87 -8.89
C ALA A 17 -51.41 29.97 -10.20
N VAL A 18 -50.78 29.65 -11.29
CA VAL A 18 -51.37 29.74 -12.64
C VAL A 18 -51.18 28.42 -13.41
N MET A 19 -52.09 28.16 -14.33
CA MET A 19 -51.99 27.04 -15.26
C MET A 19 -51.51 27.54 -16.62
N LEU A 20 -50.30 27.18 -16.97
CA LEU A 20 -49.62 27.56 -18.19
C LEU A 20 -50.04 26.64 -19.34
N GLN A 21 -50.47 27.23 -20.46
CA GLN A 21 -50.79 26.47 -21.67
C GLN A 21 -49.95 27.00 -22.83
N ARG A 22 -49.42 26.09 -23.60
CA ARG A 22 -48.81 26.44 -24.88
C ARG A 22 -49.78 26.24 -26.01
N ASN A 23 -50.02 27.27 -26.77
CA ASN A 23 -50.77 27.24 -28.02
C ASN A 23 -49.79 27.61 -29.15
N VAL A 24 -49.48 26.66 -30.03
CA VAL A 24 -48.55 26.69 -31.17
C VAL A 24 -47.36 27.61 -31.00
N HIS A 25 -47.56 28.91 -30.93
CA HIS A 25 -46.49 29.94 -30.84
C HIS A 25 -46.58 30.86 -29.61
N HIS A 26 -47.55 30.64 -28.72
CA HIS A 26 -47.80 31.53 -27.60
C HIS A 26 -47.85 30.74 -26.27
N LEU A 27 -47.33 31.33 -25.23
CA LEU A 27 -47.56 30.96 -23.84
C LEU A 27 -48.81 31.74 -23.36
N VAL A 28 -49.82 31.02 -22.85
CA VAL A 28 -51.06 31.57 -22.36
C VAL A 28 -51.34 31.08 -20.96
N PHE A 29 -51.72 32.02 -20.08
CA PHE A 29 -52.15 31.72 -18.72
C PHE A 29 -53.13 32.78 -18.21
N THR A 30 -53.89 32.48 -17.16
CA THR A 30 -54.81 33.37 -16.52
C THR A 30 -54.40 33.54 -15.04
N ASP A 31 -54.33 34.80 -14.57
CA ASP A 31 -53.97 35.13 -13.18
C ASP A 31 -55.20 35.25 -12.26
N GLY A 32 -56.37 34.82 -12.73
CA GLY A 32 -57.65 34.92 -12.05
C GLY A 32 -58.47 36.15 -12.49
N VAL A 33 -57.83 37.19 -13.05
CA VAL A 33 -58.47 38.41 -13.52
C VAL A 33 -58.23 38.63 -15.02
N HIS A 34 -57.02 38.46 -15.47
CA HIS A 34 -56.61 38.71 -16.84
C HIS A 34 -56.00 37.46 -17.49
N THR A 35 -56.24 37.29 -18.78
CA THR A 35 -55.56 36.29 -19.60
C THR A 35 -54.36 36.91 -20.27
N HIS A 36 -53.19 36.41 -19.92
CA HIS A 36 -51.91 36.82 -20.47
C HIS A 36 -51.54 35.94 -21.67
N ARG A 37 -50.98 36.58 -22.70
CA ARG A 37 -50.59 35.90 -23.92
C ARG A 37 -49.29 36.48 -24.45
N TYR A 38 -48.19 35.66 -24.42
CA TYR A 38 -46.88 36.07 -24.87
C TYR A 38 -46.36 35.16 -25.98
N PRO A 39 -45.64 35.67 -26.99
CA PRO A 39 -44.96 34.84 -27.96
C PRO A 39 -43.91 33.98 -27.24
N ALA A 40 -43.94 32.64 -27.48
CA ALA A 40 -43.03 31.72 -26.77
C ALA A 40 -41.53 32.00 -27.02
N ARG A 41 -41.21 32.64 -28.16
CA ARG A 41 -39.83 33.04 -28.53
C ARG A 41 -39.30 34.24 -27.73
N GLU A 42 -40.16 35.02 -27.11
CA GLU A 42 -39.82 36.21 -26.36
C GLU A 42 -39.73 35.93 -24.85
N VAL A 43 -40.04 34.70 -24.41
CA VAL A 43 -39.92 34.23 -23.04
C VAL A 43 -38.53 33.68 -22.80
N SER A 44 -37.77 34.32 -21.90
CA SER A 44 -36.41 33.94 -21.56
C SER A 44 -36.37 32.92 -20.43
N PHE A 45 -35.55 31.90 -20.56
CA PHE A 45 -35.37 30.89 -19.52
C PHE A 45 -34.13 31.26 -18.65
N HIS A 46 -34.32 31.23 -17.34
CA HIS A 46 -33.28 31.43 -16.36
C HIS A 46 -33.25 30.23 -15.40
N PRO A 47 -32.18 29.39 -15.43
CA PRO A 47 -32.10 28.25 -14.54
C PRO A 47 -31.99 28.69 -13.09
N GLY A 48 -32.75 28.01 -12.21
CA GLY A 48 -32.68 28.19 -10.76
C GLY A 48 -31.36 27.71 -10.18
N ARG A 49 -30.87 28.33 -9.13
CA ARG A 49 -29.74 27.82 -8.34
C ARG A 49 -30.24 26.69 -7.43
N ALA A 50 -29.32 25.90 -6.87
CA ALA A 50 -29.65 24.78 -5.99
C ALA A 50 -30.69 25.16 -4.92
N GLY A 51 -31.86 24.50 -4.94
CA GLY A 51 -32.97 24.77 -4.02
C GLY A 51 -33.94 25.85 -4.44
N ARG A 52 -33.76 26.51 -5.62
CA ARG A 52 -34.68 27.48 -6.15
C ARG A 52 -35.32 26.98 -7.46
N PRO A 53 -36.63 27.34 -7.70
CA PRO A 53 -37.31 26.93 -8.93
C PRO A 53 -36.67 27.60 -10.17
N ASP A 54 -36.81 26.96 -11.32
CA ASP A 54 -36.48 27.55 -12.62
C ASP A 54 -37.45 28.69 -12.96
N ARG A 55 -36.97 29.70 -13.68
CA ARG A 55 -37.73 30.91 -13.95
C ARG A 55 -37.86 31.17 -15.44
N LEU A 56 -39.09 31.50 -15.87
CA LEU A 56 -39.37 32.07 -17.17
C LEU A 56 -39.58 33.56 -16.98
N GLN A 57 -38.77 34.37 -17.64
CA GLN A 57 -38.93 35.82 -17.65
C GLN A 57 -39.78 36.25 -18.85
N LEU A 58 -40.81 36.97 -18.57
CA LEU A 58 -41.76 37.49 -19.56
C LEU A 58 -41.27 38.81 -20.12
N PRO A 59 -41.70 39.21 -21.33
CA PRO A 59 -41.30 40.48 -21.96
C PRO A 59 -41.71 41.73 -21.18
N ASP A 60 -42.77 41.63 -20.38
CA ASP A 60 -43.30 42.75 -19.53
C ASP A 60 -42.58 42.86 -18.16
N GLY A 61 -41.56 41.99 -17.92
CA GLY A 61 -40.84 41.95 -16.67
C GLY A 61 -41.41 40.99 -15.62
N GLY A 62 -42.56 40.38 -15.88
CA GLY A 62 -43.14 39.33 -15.04
C GLY A 62 -42.26 38.08 -15.01
N ILE A 63 -42.36 37.29 -13.96
CA ILE A 63 -41.59 36.03 -13.78
C ILE A 63 -42.57 34.92 -13.50
N ILE A 64 -42.35 33.79 -14.16
CA ILE A 64 -43.07 32.54 -13.86
C ILE A 64 -42.08 31.52 -13.32
N GLU A 65 -42.30 31.07 -12.10
CA GLU A 65 -41.54 29.97 -11.50
C GLU A 65 -42.14 28.62 -11.89
N VAL A 66 -41.30 27.72 -12.37
CA VAL A 66 -41.70 26.40 -12.81
C VAL A 66 -40.85 25.32 -12.14
N ALA A 67 -41.38 24.11 -11.99
CA ALA A 67 -40.74 23.10 -11.17
C ALA A 67 -39.50 22.47 -11.83
N SER A 68 -39.38 22.50 -13.17
CA SER A 68 -38.25 21.92 -13.87
C SER A 68 -37.98 22.51 -15.26
N ALA A 69 -36.74 22.43 -15.72
CA ALA A 69 -36.32 22.80 -17.07
C ALA A 69 -37.05 22.02 -18.16
N TYR A 70 -37.50 20.80 -17.87
CA TYR A 70 -38.32 19.99 -18.79
C TYR A 70 -39.70 20.66 -19.04
N GLN A 71 -40.33 21.21 -18.00
CA GLN A 71 -41.55 21.99 -18.15
C GLN A 71 -41.35 23.24 -18.99
N CYS A 72 -40.20 23.92 -18.80
CA CYS A 72 -39.80 25.08 -19.63
C CYS A 72 -39.69 24.70 -21.11
N GLN A 73 -39.08 23.54 -21.43
CA GLN A 73 -38.94 23.07 -22.80
C GLN A 73 -40.31 22.83 -23.46
N GLN A 74 -41.25 22.28 -22.72
CA GLN A 74 -42.61 22.05 -23.24
C GLN A 74 -43.34 23.36 -23.52
N LEU A 75 -43.03 24.40 -22.72
CA LEU A 75 -43.69 25.72 -22.85
C LEU A 75 -43.03 26.61 -23.90
N THR A 76 -41.72 26.67 -23.98
CA THR A 76 -40.96 27.57 -24.85
C THR A 76 -40.53 26.92 -26.17
N GLY A 77 -40.44 25.58 -26.20
CA GLY A 77 -39.97 24.82 -27.38
C GLY A 77 -38.48 24.78 -27.58
N HIS A 78 -37.73 25.60 -26.81
CA HIS A 78 -36.28 25.66 -26.88
C HIS A 78 -35.67 25.67 -25.49
N LEU A 79 -34.71 24.75 -25.25
CA LEU A 79 -33.83 24.82 -24.09
C LEU A 79 -32.48 25.34 -24.57
N PRO A 80 -31.92 26.37 -23.95
CA PRO A 80 -30.53 26.76 -24.23
C PRO A 80 -29.58 25.59 -23.96
N LEU A 81 -28.55 25.44 -24.82
CA LEU A 81 -27.56 24.35 -24.74
C LEU A 81 -26.96 24.21 -23.33
N ALA A 82 -26.74 25.33 -22.65
CA ALA A 82 -26.25 25.37 -21.27
C ALA A 82 -27.18 24.68 -20.27
N ALA A 83 -28.52 24.85 -20.42
CA ALA A 83 -29.49 24.21 -19.54
C ALA A 83 -29.55 22.68 -19.76
N ARG A 84 -29.41 22.22 -21.01
CA ARG A 84 -29.32 20.78 -21.33
C ARG A 84 -28.09 20.12 -20.73
N LEU A 85 -26.92 20.79 -20.81
CA LEU A 85 -25.67 20.33 -20.24
C LEU A 85 -25.73 20.26 -18.71
N LEU A 86 -26.31 21.29 -18.08
CA LEU A 86 -26.47 21.36 -16.61
C LEU A 86 -27.41 20.26 -16.10
N GLU A 87 -28.50 19.98 -16.80
CA GLU A 87 -29.46 18.94 -16.42
C GLU A 87 -28.86 17.54 -16.61
N GLY A 88 -28.09 17.31 -17.67
CA GLY A 88 -27.29 16.11 -17.89
C GLY A 88 -26.27 15.88 -16.79
N LEU A 89 -25.50 16.91 -16.42
CA LEU A 89 -24.54 16.87 -15.31
C LEU A 89 -25.22 16.61 -13.95
N ARG A 90 -26.37 17.25 -13.66
CA ARG A 90 -27.13 17.00 -12.44
C ARG A 90 -27.61 15.55 -12.34
N ARG A 91 -28.05 14.96 -13.44
CA ARG A 91 -28.52 13.57 -13.48
C ARG A 91 -27.36 12.56 -13.26
N CYS A 92 -26.17 12.86 -13.80
CA CYS A 92 -24.98 12.03 -13.64
C CYS A 92 -24.19 12.32 -12.34
N TRP A 93 -24.56 13.38 -11.57
CA TRP A 93 -23.83 13.81 -10.39
C TRP A 93 -23.61 12.72 -9.32
N PRO A 94 -24.63 11.90 -8.95
CA PRO A 94 -24.41 10.80 -8.00
C PRO A 94 -23.47 9.74 -8.55
N GLN A 95 -23.54 9.45 -9.85
CA GLN A 95 -22.67 8.48 -10.52
C GLN A 95 -21.22 8.98 -10.58
N LEU A 96 -21.02 10.29 -10.86
CA LEU A 96 -19.70 10.93 -10.86
C LEU A 96 -19.08 10.96 -9.46
N ARG A 97 -19.86 11.17 -8.41
CA ARG A 97 -19.38 11.07 -7.01
C ARG A 97 -18.94 9.66 -6.68
N LEU A 98 -19.74 8.65 -7.05
CA LEU A 98 -19.40 7.24 -6.82
C LEU A 98 -18.15 6.83 -7.59
N ALA A 99 -18.05 7.23 -8.85
CA ALA A 99 -16.86 6.98 -9.67
C ALA A 99 -15.62 7.68 -9.11
N GLY A 100 -15.76 8.93 -8.65
CA GLY A 100 -14.68 9.69 -7.99
C GLY A 100 -14.21 9.02 -6.69
N LEU A 101 -15.15 8.55 -5.86
CA LEU A 101 -14.83 7.81 -4.63
C LEU A 101 -14.10 6.50 -4.96
N LEU A 102 -14.59 5.75 -5.94
CA LEU A 102 -13.96 4.50 -6.37
C LEU A 102 -12.54 4.75 -6.90
N LEU A 103 -12.35 5.78 -7.68
CA LEU A 103 -11.04 6.18 -8.22
C LEU A 103 -10.09 6.61 -7.10
N LEU A 104 -10.59 7.33 -6.08
CA LEU A 104 -9.82 7.70 -4.89
C LEU A 104 -9.39 6.46 -4.10
N LEU A 105 -10.31 5.52 -3.85
CA LEU A 105 -10.00 4.26 -3.17
C LEU A 105 -8.96 3.44 -3.94
N LEU A 106 -9.10 3.37 -5.27
CA LEU A 106 -8.15 2.69 -6.14
C LEU A 106 -6.77 3.36 -6.10
N ALA A 107 -6.72 4.68 -6.13
CA ALA A 107 -5.48 5.45 -6.02
C ALA A 107 -4.80 5.26 -4.65
N CYS A 108 -5.58 5.26 -3.56
CA CYS A 108 -5.08 4.96 -2.22
C CYS A 108 -4.54 3.52 -2.12
N TRP A 109 -5.27 2.56 -2.66
CA TRP A 109 -4.84 1.15 -2.70
C TRP A 109 -3.55 0.97 -3.50
N PHE A 110 -3.46 1.58 -4.68
CA PHE A 110 -2.27 1.53 -5.53
C PHE A 110 -1.07 2.22 -4.87
N GLY A 111 -1.29 3.37 -4.24
CA GLY A 111 -0.29 4.10 -3.47
C GLY A 111 0.24 3.28 -2.29
N TYR A 112 -0.65 2.63 -1.54
CA TYR A 112 -0.27 1.73 -0.46
C TYR A 112 0.53 0.53 -0.97
N ARG A 113 0.05 -0.14 -2.01
CA ARG A 113 0.66 -1.36 -2.54
C ARG A 113 2.03 -1.15 -3.19
N ASN A 114 2.21 -0.04 -3.92
CA ASN A 114 3.43 0.22 -4.70
C ASN A 114 4.24 1.38 -4.13
N GLY A 115 3.58 2.42 -3.64
CA GLY A 115 4.23 3.63 -3.14
C GLY A 115 4.99 3.40 -1.84
N LEU A 116 4.40 2.68 -0.89
CA LEU A 116 5.06 2.41 0.39
C LEU A 116 6.32 1.52 0.24
N PRO A 117 6.33 0.42 -0.53
CA PRO A 117 7.56 -0.33 -0.80
C PRO A 117 8.64 0.47 -1.52
N TRP A 118 8.25 1.31 -2.48
CA TRP A 118 9.18 2.20 -3.14
C TRP A 118 9.79 3.22 -2.17
N LEU A 119 8.96 3.85 -1.34
CA LEU A 119 9.38 4.80 -0.32
C LEU A 119 10.34 4.13 0.70
N ALA A 120 10.02 2.91 1.15
CA ALA A 120 10.87 2.15 2.05
C ALA A 120 12.24 1.84 1.44
N SER A 121 12.28 1.46 0.17
CA SER A 121 13.52 1.18 -0.55
C SER A 121 14.36 2.43 -0.74
N GLU A 122 13.72 3.58 -1.05
CA GLU A 122 14.43 4.85 -1.21
C GLU A 122 14.98 5.39 0.11
N ALA A 123 14.18 5.32 1.19
CA ALA A 123 14.61 5.69 2.53
C ALA A 123 15.77 4.80 3.01
N ALA A 124 15.68 3.50 2.76
CA ALA A 124 16.75 2.57 3.10
C ALA A 124 18.05 2.90 2.35
N ARG A 125 17.99 3.19 1.04
CA ARG A 125 19.18 3.56 0.25
C ARG A 125 19.89 4.82 0.78
N ARG A 126 19.13 5.78 1.29
CA ARG A 126 19.68 7.04 1.85
C ARG A 126 20.20 6.90 3.29
N THR A 127 19.86 5.81 3.96
CA THR A 127 20.28 5.59 5.35
C THR A 127 21.75 5.16 5.36
N PRO A 128 22.64 5.86 6.11
CA PRO A 128 24.02 5.47 6.25
C PRO A 128 24.18 4.10 6.94
N PRO A 129 25.15 3.27 6.53
CA PRO A 129 25.42 1.97 7.16
C PRO A 129 25.64 2.04 8.67
N ALA A 130 26.20 3.12 9.19
CA ALA A 130 26.40 3.34 10.61
C ALA A 130 25.09 3.33 11.43
N VAL A 131 23.99 3.80 10.84
CA VAL A 131 22.67 3.75 11.50
C VAL A 131 22.20 2.31 11.62
N GLU A 132 22.36 1.52 10.57
CA GLU A 132 22.02 0.09 10.58
C GLU A 132 22.86 -0.71 11.58
N GLN A 133 24.15 -0.39 11.68
CA GLN A 133 25.03 -0.99 12.70
C GLN A 133 24.58 -0.63 14.13
N ALA A 134 24.19 0.63 14.37
CA ALA A 134 23.67 1.04 15.68
C ALA A 134 22.35 0.31 16.01
N MET A 135 21.47 0.09 15.01
CA MET A 135 20.24 -0.69 15.19
C MET A 135 20.55 -2.15 15.57
N ALA A 136 21.47 -2.79 14.85
CA ALA A 136 21.91 -4.16 15.16
C ALA A 136 22.49 -4.26 16.58
N SER A 137 23.37 -3.34 16.97
CA SER A 137 23.97 -3.32 18.31
C SER A 137 22.92 -3.14 19.40
N ALA A 138 21.91 -2.28 19.19
CA ALA A 138 20.81 -2.10 20.13
C ALA A 138 19.95 -3.36 20.25
N THR A 139 19.71 -4.03 19.12
CA THR A 139 18.93 -5.30 19.08
C THR A 139 19.68 -6.43 19.80
N LEU A 140 20.97 -6.58 19.55
CA LEU A 140 21.81 -7.56 20.25
C LEU A 140 21.81 -7.30 21.75
N GLY A 141 22.01 -6.05 22.18
CA GLY A 141 21.97 -5.69 23.59
C GLY A 141 20.63 -5.98 24.27
N LEU A 142 19.52 -5.92 23.54
CA LEU A 142 18.20 -6.35 24.04
C LEU A 142 18.16 -7.88 24.20
N LEU A 143 18.54 -8.62 23.18
CA LEU A 143 18.53 -10.10 23.18
C LEU A 143 19.47 -10.70 24.24
N GLU A 144 20.61 -10.08 24.48
CA GLU A 144 21.53 -10.46 25.54
C GLU A 144 20.94 -10.22 26.94
N LYS A 145 20.28 -9.07 27.15
CA LYS A 145 19.63 -8.74 28.44
C LYS A 145 18.49 -9.67 28.78
N THR A 146 17.77 -10.17 27.79
CA THR A 146 16.68 -11.14 27.99
C THR A 146 17.18 -12.57 28.24
N SER A 147 18.51 -12.78 28.28
CA SER A 147 19.15 -14.10 28.42
C SER A 147 18.76 -15.10 27.34
N THR A 148 18.23 -14.62 26.23
CA THR A 148 17.86 -15.44 25.07
C THR A 148 19.09 -15.97 24.35
N LEU A 149 20.18 -15.21 24.32
CA LEU A 149 21.45 -15.57 23.70
C LEU A 149 22.49 -15.96 24.75
N ARG A 150 23.05 -17.16 24.61
CA ARG A 150 24.19 -17.64 25.40
C ARG A 150 25.39 -17.86 24.48
N PRO A 151 26.61 -17.80 24.99
CA PRO A 151 27.79 -18.13 24.21
C PRO A 151 27.68 -19.50 23.54
N SER A 152 28.12 -19.61 22.30
CA SER A 152 28.13 -20.84 21.54
C SER A 152 28.89 -21.96 22.25
N ARG A 153 28.43 -23.18 22.13
CA ARG A 153 29.07 -24.39 22.59
C ARG A 153 29.68 -25.21 21.44
N LEU A 154 29.77 -24.62 20.27
CA LEU A 154 30.46 -25.27 19.15
C LEU A 154 31.97 -25.20 19.35
N PRO A 155 32.74 -26.18 18.89
CA PRO A 155 34.19 -26.13 18.89
C PRO A 155 34.70 -24.91 18.13
N ASP A 156 35.77 -24.27 18.59
CA ASP A 156 36.38 -23.08 17.99
C ASP A 156 36.71 -23.29 16.51
N SER A 157 37.19 -24.49 16.15
CA SER A 157 37.46 -24.83 14.77
C SER A 157 36.22 -24.73 13.85
N ARG A 158 35.06 -25.11 14.39
CA ARG A 158 33.81 -25.04 13.67
C ARG A 158 33.34 -23.59 13.54
N GLN A 159 33.50 -22.80 14.61
CA GLN A 159 33.18 -21.36 14.60
C GLN A 159 34.04 -20.62 13.57
N GLN A 160 35.36 -20.88 13.56
CA GLN A 160 36.29 -20.30 12.58
C GLN A 160 35.96 -20.71 11.14
N ALA A 161 35.63 -21.98 10.91
CA ALA A 161 35.25 -22.44 9.58
C ALA A 161 34.01 -21.74 9.06
N LEU A 162 32.98 -21.52 9.89
CA LEU A 162 31.78 -20.77 9.51
C LEU A 162 32.07 -19.30 9.22
N GLN A 163 32.94 -18.68 10.03
CA GLN A 163 33.39 -17.31 9.79
C GLN A 163 34.13 -17.19 8.45
N GLN A 164 34.99 -18.16 8.11
CA GLN A 164 35.68 -18.20 6.82
C GLN A 164 34.69 -18.40 5.65
N GLN A 165 33.72 -19.30 5.81
CA GLN A 165 32.64 -19.47 4.81
C GLN A 165 31.88 -18.16 4.57
N LEU A 166 31.51 -17.45 5.63
CA LEU A 166 30.83 -16.15 5.49
C LEU A 166 31.69 -15.16 4.70
N GLN A 167 32.99 -15.06 4.99
CA GLN A 167 33.88 -14.12 4.30
C GLN A 167 33.97 -14.39 2.77
N GLN A 168 33.78 -15.63 2.34
CA GLN A 168 33.78 -16.00 0.93
C GLN A 168 32.47 -15.61 0.21
N LEU A 169 31.39 -15.40 0.97
CA LEU A 169 30.06 -15.07 0.46
C LEU A 169 29.78 -13.57 0.42
N VAL A 170 30.62 -12.77 1.07
CA VAL A 170 30.47 -11.31 1.15
C VAL A 170 30.94 -10.66 -0.13
N PRO A 171 30.16 -9.77 -0.76
CA PRO A 171 30.62 -9.01 -1.92
C PRO A 171 31.81 -8.10 -1.58
N GLY A 172 32.81 -8.05 -2.46
CA GLY A 172 34.01 -7.23 -2.23
C GLY A 172 33.74 -5.71 -2.17
N ASN A 173 32.58 -5.27 -2.68
CA ASN A 173 32.13 -3.87 -2.67
C ASN A 173 31.03 -3.59 -1.64
N SER A 174 30.75 -4.53 -0.72
CA SER A 174 29.76 -4.32 0.33
C SER A 174 30.14 -3.15 1.23
N PRO A 175 29.20 -2.26 1.57
CA PRO A 175 29.45 -1.19 2.54
C PRO A 175 29.49 -1.69 3.99
N TYR A 176 29.21 -2.98 4.22
CA TYR A 176 29.09 -3.59 5.54
C TYR A 176 30.32 -4.39 5.91
N ARG A 177 30.65 -4.37 7.21
CA ARG A 177 31.56 -5.33 7.81
C ARG A 177 30.77 -6.48 8.39
N TYR A 178 30.87 -7.65 7.78
CA TYR A 178 30.14 -8.80 8.21
C TYR A 178 30.73 -9.46 9.43
N HIS A 179 29.88 -9.75 10.40
CA HIS A 179 30.24 -10.42 11.65
C HIS A 179 29.23 -11.54 11.93
N LEU A 180 29.75 -12.74 12.13
CA LEU A 180 28.96 -13.90 12.48
C LEU A 180 29.03 -14.13 13.98
N GLN A 181 27.89 -14.07 14.66
CA GLN A 181 27.76 -14.39 16.07
C GLN A 181 27.06 -15.74 16.22
N LEU A 182 27.81 -16.72 16.74
CA LEU A 182 27.30 -18.05 17.04
C LEU A 182 26.81 -18.09 18.49
N VAL A 183 25.60 -18.64 18.71
CA VAL A 183 24.94 -18.60 20.02
C VAL A 183 24.25 -19.92 20.36
N ASP A 184 24.28 -20.30 21.63
CA ASP A 184 23.40 -21.34 22.18
C ASP A 184 22.09 -20.67 22.62
N ALA A 185 21.08 -20.67 21.73
CA ALA A 185 19.77 -20.05 21.96
C ALA A 185 18.67 -21.12 21.82
N ARG A 186 18.46 -21.89 22.88
CA ARG A 186 17.54 -23.04 22.87
C ARG A 186 16.09 -22.66 22.64
N GLU A 187 15.70 -21.49 23.12
CA GLU A 187 14.32 -20.99 22.99
C GLU A 187 13.98 -20.53 21.56
N LEU A 188 15.00 -20.10 20.79
CA LEU A 188 14.83 -19.75 19.39
C LEU A 188 14.79 -20.98 18.48
N GLY A 189 15.34 -22.11 18.93
CA GLY A 189 15.50 -23.30 18.08
C GLY A 189 16.62 -23.13 17.04
N PRO A 190 16.61 -23.95 15.97
CA PRO A 190 17.54 -23.81 14.85
C PRO A 190 17.16 -22.58 14.03
N ASP A 191 17.99 -21.55 14.02
CA ASP A 191 17.68 -20.27 13.39
C ASP A 191 18.92 -19.53 12.87
N ILE A 192 18.69 -18.64 11.87
CA ILE A 192 19.65 -17.67 11.36
C ILE A 192 18.96 -16.31 11.25
N ILE A 193 19.51 -15.30 11.91
CA ILE A 193 18.90 -13.99 12.02
C ILE A 193 19.84 -12.93 11.42
N PRO A 194 19.57 -12.48 10.18
CA PRO A 194 20.31 -11.36 9.59
C PRO A 194 19.82 -10.05 10.19
N LEU A 195 20.74 -9.33 10.82
CA LEU A 195 20.48 -7.99 11.34
C LEU A 195 21.05 -6.94 10.38
N PRO A 196 20.46 -5.73 10.32
CA PRO A 196 20.98 -4.64 9.51
C PRO A 196 22.46 -4.36 9.82
N GLY A 197 23.20 -3.83 8.83
CA GLY A 197 24.58 -3.39 9.05
C GLY A 197 25.66 -4.49 9.07
N GLY A 198 25.30 -5.73 8.65
CA GLY A 198 26.28 -6.81 8.45
C GLY A 198 26.37 -7.83 9.59
N GLN A 199 25.51 -7.75 10.59
CA GLN A 199 25.51 -8.69 11.71
C GLN A 199 24.61 -9.89 11.38
N ILE A 200 25.11 -11.12 11.62
CA ILE A 200 24.36 -12.36 11.45
C ILE A 200 24.45 -13.17 12.72
N ILE A 201 23.32 -13.54 13.31
CA ILE A 201 23.24 -14.46 14.43
C ILE A 201 22.89 -15.85 13.90
N VAL A 202 23.61 -16.87 14.32
CA VAL A 202 23.34 -18.26 13.98
C VAL A 202 23.31 -19.10 15.25
N THR A 203 22.24 -19.90 15.39
CA THR A 203 22.13 -20.77 16.56
C THR A 203 22.94 -22.06 16.37
N ASP A 204 23.51 -22.55 17.48
CA ASP A 204 24.23 -23.83 17.52
C ASP A 204 23.37 -24.99 16.99
N GLN A 205 22.07 -24.92 17.21
CA GLN A 205 21.13 -25.94 16.75
C GLN A 205 21.04 -26.00 15.23
N LEU A 206 21.01 -24.85 14.53
CA LEU A 206 21.03 -24.82 13.07
C LEU A 206 22.31 -25.48 12.53
N VAL A 207 23.46 -25.12 13.10
CA VAL A 207 24.77 -25.68 12.70
C VAL A 207 24.85 -27.19 12.92
N ARG A 208 24.31 -27.69 14.04
CA ARG A 208 24.29 -29.12 14.35
C ARG A 208 23.37 -29.95 13.46
N ASN A 209 22.28 -29.34 13.00
CA ASN A 209 21.32 -29.98 12.09
C ASN A 209 21.76 -29.94 10.62
N SER A 210 22.75 -29.11 10.29
CA SER A 210 23.31 -29.07 8.95
C SER A 210 24.17 -30.30 8.69
N LYS A 211 23.88 -31.02 7.60
CA LYS A 211 24.57 -32.26 7.20
C LYS A 211 25.68 -32.02 6.18
N SER A 212 25.68 -30.86 5.51
CA SER A 212 26.70 -30.56 4.50
C SER A 212 27.17 -29.09 4.62
N PRO A 213 28.42 -28.83 4.19
CA PRO A 213 28.89 -27.44 4.10
C PRO A 213 28.02 -26.56 3.22
N LEU A 214 27.46 -27.10 2.13
CA LEU A 214 26.63 -26.38 1.18
C LEU A 214 25.32 -25.90 1.83
N GLU A 215 24.72 -26.67 2.75
CA GLU A 215 23.52 -26.24 3.48
C GLU A 215 23.78 -24.98 4.29
N MET A 216 24.88 -24.94 5.03
CA MET A 216 25.28 -23.75 5.80
C MET A 216 25.68 -22.58 4.90
N GLN A 217 26.38 -22.84 3.80
CA GLN A 217 26.72 -21.80 2.82
C GLN A 217 25.45 -21.19 2.21
N ALA A 218 24.45 -22.02 1.89
CA ALA A 218 23.18 -21.56 1.36
C ALA A 218 22.42 -20.68 2.36
N MET A 219 22.34 -21.09 3.64
CA MET A 219 21.74 -20.29 4.71
C MET A 219 22.47 -18.96 4.92
N LEU A 220 23.81 -18.98 4.95
CA LEU A 220 24.61 -17.78 5.09
C LEU A 220 24.48 -16.85 3.87
N ALA A 221 24.48 -17.40 2.64
CA ALA A 221 24.30 -16.61 1.43
C ALA A 221 22.92 -15.95 1.38
N HIS A 222 21.87 -16.66 1.81
CA HIS A 222 20.52 -16.12 1.93
C HIS A 222 20.47 -14.98 2.97
N ALA A 223 21.09 -15.16 4.13
CA ALA A 223 21.19 -14.12 5.15
C ALA A 223 21.96 -12.88 4.64
N VAL A 224 23.06 -13.07 3.90
CA VAL A 224 23.80 -11.99 3.23
C VAL A 224 22.88 -11.29 2.23
N GLY A 225 22.06 -12.01 1.48
CA GLY A 225 21.06 -11.45 0.57
C GLY A 225 20.08 -10.50 1.27
N HIS A 226 19.58 -10.86 2.44
CA HIS A 226 18.73 -9.98 3.25
C HIS A 226 19.45 -8.69 3.66
N ILE A 227 20.72 -8.78 4.02
CA ILE A 227 21.52 -7.61 4.46
C ILE A 227 21.82 -6.70 3.27
N GLU A 228 22.31 -7.24 2.16
CA GLU A 228 22.63 -6.46 0.96
C GLU A 228 21.41 -5.76 0.37
N ALA A 229 20.24 -6.42 0.40
CA ALA A 229 18.97 -5.84 -0.01
C ALA A 229 18.32 -4.94 1.07
N ARG A 230 18.98 -4.81 2.25
CA ARG A 230 18.51 -4.00 3.39
C ARG A 230 17.09 -4.36 3.87
N HIS A 231 16.74 -5.64 3.82
CA HIS A 231 15.39 -6.12 4.12
C HIS A 231 14.96 -5.77 5.54
N GLY A 232 15.87 -5.83 6.53
CA GLY A 232 15.59 -5.42 7.90
C GLY A 232 15.12 -3.96 7.99
N LEU A 233 15.84 -3.02 7.37
CA LEU A 233 15.47 -1.62 7.38
C LEU A 233 14.22 -1.33 6.53
N ARG A 234 14.12 -1.94 5.34
CA ARG A 234 12.93 -1.83 4.47
C ARG A 234 11.67 -2.38 5.17
N GLY A 235 11.82 -3.49 5.88
CA GLY A 235 10.74 -4.09 6.67
C GLY A 235 10.28 -3.20 7.82
N LEU A 236 11.24 -2.61 8.57
CA LEU A 236 10.94 -1.63 9.61
C LEU A 236 10.17 -0.42 9.07
N ILE A 237 10.59 0.13 7.94
CA ILE A 237 9.91 1.27 7.33
C ILE A 237 8.52 0.86 6.84
N ARG A 238 8.36 -0.34 6.28
CA ARG A 238 7.04 -0.85 5.86
C ARG A 238 6.09 -1.05 7.04
N SER A 239 6.55 -1.61 8.15
CA SER A 239 5.74 -1.81 9.37
C SER A 239 5.49 -0.52 10.14
N GLY A 240 6.47 0.38 10.22
CA GLY A 240 6.34 1.72 10.82
C GLY A 240 5.59 2.72 9.95
N GLY A 241 5.35 2.36 8.67
CA GLY A 241 4.59 3.15 7.72
C GLY A 241 5.25 4.45 7.27
N VAL A 242 4.43 5.31 6.70
CA VAL A 242 4.87 6.59 6.12
C VAL A 242 5.53 7.49 7.15
N SER A 243 5.06 7.46 8.41
CA SER A 243 5.60 8.30 9.49
C SER A 243 7.08 8.00 9.74
N LEU A 244 7.45 6.73 9.84
CA LEU A 244 8.85 6.34 10.03
C LEU A 244 9.71 6.72 8.83
N ALA A 245 9.20 6.53 7.61
CA ALA A 245 9.89 6.95 6.39
C ALA A 245 10.13 8.46 6.36
N VAL A 246 9.11 9.27 6.69
CA VAL A 246 9.22 10.74 6.71
C VAL A 246 10.24 11.21 7.74
N ASN A 247 10.26 10.64 8.96
CA ASN A 247 11.24 10.97 9.98
C ASN A 247 12.67 10.66 9.52
N LEU A 248 12.88 9.54 8.85
CA LEU A 248 14.17 9.19 8.26
C LEU A 248 14.62 10.17 7.17
N PHE A 249 13.71 10.58 6.27
CA PHE A 249 13.99 11.61 5.26
C PHE A 249 14.28 12.97 5.90
N GLY A 250 13.59 13.30 7.00
CA GLY A 250 13.82 14.50 7.80
C GLY A 250 15.13 14.49 8.62
N GLY A 251 15.84 13.36 8.62
CA GLY A 251 17.09 13.19 9.37
C GLY A 251 16.93 12.80 10.84
N ASP A 252 15.71 12.63 11.32
CA ASP A 252 15.45 12.12 12.67
C ASP A 252 15.60 10.59 12.70
N ARG A 253 16.69 10.14 13.33
CA ARG A 253 17.04 8.72 13.48
C ARG A 253 16.73 8.20 14.88
N SER A 254 16.37 9.06 15.82
CA SER A 254 16.11 8.69 17.21
C SER A 254 14.96 7.71 17.35
N THR A 255 13.85 7.96 16.65
CA THR A 255 12.69 7.07 16.61
C THR A 255 13.04 5.69 16.06
N LEU A 256 13.86 5.63 15.00
CA LEU A 256 14.31 4.37 14.42
C LEU A 256 15.10 3.55 15.42
N LEU A 257 16.08 4.17 16.09
CA LEU A 257 16.91 3.49 17.08
C LEU A 257 16.11 3.01 18.29
N ALA A 258 15.06 3.73 18.67
CA ALA A 258 14.20 3.35 19.79
C ALA A 258 13.30 2.13 19.46
N VAL A 259 12.76 2.04 18.25
CA VAL A 259 11.82 0.98 17.88
C VAL A 259 12.49 -0.24 17.21
N ALA A 260 13.67 -0.06 16.64
CA ALA A 260 14.38 -1.11 15.90
C ALA A 260 14.60 -2.39 16.72
N PRO A 261 15.06 -2.35 18.00
CA PRO A 261 15.30 -3.56 18.77
C PRO A 261 14.07 -4.45 18.92
N ILE A 262 12.90 -3.83 19.11
CA ILE A 262 11.63 -4.56 19.30
C ILE A 262 11.15 -5.15 17.99
N LEU A 263 11.17 -4.36 16.91
CA LEU A 263 10.67 -4.77 15.61
C LEU A 263 11.59 -5.78 14.92
N LEU A 264 12.91 -5.67 15.08
CA LEU A 264 13.87 -6.61 14.48
C LEU A 264 13.87 -7.97 15.20
N ALA A 265 13.59 -7.99 16.49
CA ALA A 265 13.53 -9.23 17.25
C ALA A 265 12.35 -10.14 16.84
N ASP A 266 11.27 -9.58 16.30
CA ASP A 266 10.07 -10.32 15.86
C ASP A 266 9.78 -10.13 14.37
N MET A 267 10.81 -9.85 13.57
CA MET A 267 10.62 -9.55 12.16
C MET A 267 10.34 -10.82 11.34
N LYS A 268 9.26 -10.77 10.57
CA LYS A 268 8.93 -11.75 9.53
C LYS A 268 9.12 -11.10 8.17
N TYR A 269 9.85 -11.77 7.30
CA TYR A 269 10.10 -11.27 5.96
C TYR A 269 8.94 -11.61 5.02
N PRO A 270 8.40 -10.61 4.28
CA PRO A 270 7.42 -10.87 3.22
C PRO A 270 8.01 -11.74 2.10
N ALA A 271 7.15 -12.44 1.36
CA ALA A 271 7.57 -13.35 0.29
C ALA A 271 8.41 -12.69 -0.82
N ASP A 272 8.21 -11.40 -1.08
CA ASP A 272 9.03 -10.63 -2.03
C ASP A 272 10.48 -10.48 -1.55
N PHE A 273 10.70 -10.31 -0.24
CA PHE A 273 12.04 -10.23 0.36
C PHE A 273 12.73 -11.58 0.38
N GLU A 274 11.97 -12.65 0.66
CA GLU A 274 12.48 -14.01 0.60
C GLU A 274 12.97 -14.36 -0.82
N ALA A 275 12.14 -14.07 -1.84
CA ALA A 275 12.51 -14.31 -3.22
C ALA A 275 13.75 -13.49 -3.65
N GLU A 276 13.92 -12.27 -3.16
CA GLU A 276 15.09 -11.44 -3.43
C GLU A 276 16.36 -12.03 -2.77
N ALA A 277 16.26 -12.51 -1.53
CA ALA A 277 17.36 -13.18 -0.81
C ALA A 277 17.73 -14.52 -1.45
N ASP A 278 16.74 -15.31 -1.88
CA ASP A 278 16.94 -16.56 -2.60
C ASP A 278 17.63 -16.35 -3.94
N ALA A 279 17.19 -15.34 -4.69
CA ALA A 279 17.83 -14.97 -5.94
C ALA A 279 19.30 -14.54 -5.72
N TYR A 280 19.60 -13.87 -4.59
CA TYR A 280 20.98 -13.55 -4.24
C TYR A 280 21.80 -14.81 -3.98
N ALA A 281 21.33 -15.70 -3.11
CA ALA A 281 22.00 -16.96 -2.79
C ALA A 281 22.22 -17.84 -4.04
N SER A 282 21.21 -17.92 -4.90
CA SER A 282 21.26 -18.69 -6.15
C SER A 282 22.26 -18.12 -7.16
N ARG A 283 22.39 -16.78 -7.26
CA ARG A 283 23.39 -16.15 -8.12
C ARG A 283 24.82 -16.42 -7.62
N LEU A 284 25.01 -16.51 -6.33
CA LEU A 284 26.33 -16.66 -5.73
C LEU A 284 26.80 -18.13 -5.72
N LEU A 285 25.91 -19.05 -5.43
CA LEU A 285 26.23 -20.48 -5.21
C LEU A 285 25.63 -21.42 -6.24
N GLY A 286 24.85 -20.91 -7.21
CA GLY A 286 24.04 -21.71 -8.14
C GLY A 286 22.74 -22.20 -7.52
N THR A 287 21.84 -22.73 -8.36
CA THR A 287 20.51 -23.22 -7.95
C THR A 287 20.57 -24.40 -6.97
N GLN A 288 21.67 -25.13 -6.95
CA GLN A 288 21.91 -26.21 -5.99
C GLN A 288 21.86 -25.75 -4.53
N SER A 289 22.19 -24.48 -4.27
CA SER A 289 22.13 -23.90 -2.92
C SER A 289 20.70 -23.83 -2.39
N LEU A 290 19.74 -23.53 -3.24
CA LEU A 290 18.32 -23.51 -2.85
C LEU A 290 17.85 -24.92 -2.46
N CYS A 291 18.24 -25.94 -3.25
CA CYS A 291 17.91 -27.33 -2.92
C CYS A 291 18.54 -27.78 -1.61
N ALA A 292 19.80 -27.40 -1.36
CA ALA A 292 20.48 -27.72 -0.11
C ALA A 292 19.81 -27.05 1.10
N ARG A 293 19.44 -25.77 0.97
CA ARG A 293 18.69 -25.05 1.99
C ARG A 293 17.34 -25.69 2.27
N ASP A 294 16.57 -25.95 1.22
CA ASP A 294 15.23 -26.54 1.35
C ASP A 294 15.27 -27.94 1.98
N ALA A 295 16.28 -28.75 1.64
CA ALA A 295 16.52 -30.03 2.29
C ALA A 295 16.81 -29.89 3.79
N LEU A 296 17.55 -28.86 4.20
CA LEU A 296 17.76 -28.54 5.61
C LEU A 296 16.45 -28.11 6.26
N LEU A 297 15.72 -27.19 5.68
CA LEU A 297 14.45 -26.67 6.22
C LEU A 297 13.39 -27.77 6.37
N VAL A 298 13.24 -28.65 5.38
CA VAL A 298 12.35 -29.81 5.46
C VAL A 298 12.71 -30.74 6.62
N ARG A 299 14.01 -30.97 6.89
CA ARG A 299 14.44 -31.77 8.06
C ARG A 299 14.13 -31.05 9.38
N LEU A 300 14.20 -29.73 9.40
CA LEU A 300 13.90 -28.93 10.60
C LEU A 300 12.39 -28.81 10.86
N ASP A 301 11.54 -28.97 9.84
CA ASP A 301 10.06 -28.97 9.95
C ASP A 301 9.50 -30.33 10.47
N GLY A 302 10.34 -31.15 11.11
CA GLY A 302 9.95 -32.44 11.66
C GLY A 302 8.94 -32.33 12.83
N PRO A 303 8.48 -33.49 13.38
CA PRO A 303 7.41 -33.58 14.36
C PRO A 303 7.69 -32.81 15.67
N ASP A 304 8.92 -32.47 15.94
CA ASP A 304 9.32 -31.73 17.16
C ASP A 304 9.12 -30.21 17.04
N HIS A 305 8.64 -29.69 15.89
CA HIS A 305 8.41 -28.25 15.62
C HIS A 305 9.56 -27.34 16.05
N SER A 306 10.77 -27.85 16.12
CA SER A 306 11.95 -27.13 16.63
C SER A 306 12.34 -25.93 15.75
N ALA A 307 11.91 -25.91 14.50
CA ALA A 307 12.14 -24.83 13.55
C ALA A 307 10.95 -23.92 13.32
N ALA A 308 9.91 -23.97 14.16
CA ALA A 308 8.71 -23.17 13.96
C ALA A 308 9.02 -21.66 13.86
N ALA A 309 10.01 -21.17 14.60
CA ALA A 309 10.44 -19.78 14.56
C ALA A 309 11.11 -19.44 13.22
N LEU A 310 12.06 -20.26 12.76
CA LEU A 310 12.76 -20.07 11.49
C LEU A 310 11.78 -20.11 10.31
N LEU A 311 10.88 -21.09 10.28
CA LEU A 311 9.87 -21.24 9.23
C LEU A 311 8.80 -20.13 9.28
N ALA A 312 8.53 -19.58 10.47
CA ALA A 312 7.62 -18.43 10.62
C ALA A 312 8.30 -17.13 10.19
N ALA A 313 9.61 -16.98 10.42
CA ALA A 313 10.37 -15.81 9.99
C ALA A 313 10.54 -15.79 8.46
N HIS A 314 10.59 -16.96 7.82
CA HIS A 314 10.80 -17.13 6.37
C HIS A 314 9.62 -17.88 5.69
N PRO A 315 8.40 -17.28 5.61
CA PRO A 315 7.20 -17.97 5.12
C PRO A 315 7.26 -18.38 3.64
N GLY A 316 8.10 -17.74 2.84
CA GLY A 316 8.30 -18.06 1.41
C GLY A 316 8.88 -19.48 1.17
N ASN A 317 9.50 -20.07 2.18
CA ASN A 317 10.13 -21.38 2.10
C ASN A 317 9.13 -22.56 1.98
N ARG A 318 7.82 -22.31 2.09
CA ARG A 318 6.78 -23.34 1.94
C ARG A 318 6.24 -23.50 0.52
N GLN A 319 6.72 -22.74 -0.46
CA GLN A 319 6.20 -22.85 -1.82
C GLN A 319 6.80 -24.06 -2.54
N ALA A 320 5.90 -24.97 -2.93
CA ALA A 320 6.17 -26.27 -3.54
C ALA A 320 6.89 -26.26 -4.91
N ASP A 321 7.19 -25.07 -5.46
CA ASP A 321 7.83 -24.95 -6.78
C ASP A 321 9.32 -25.33 -6.77
N THR A 322 10.00 -25.23 -5.63
CA THR A 322 11.43 -25.64 -5.52
C THR A 322 11.59 -27.16 -5.47
N ALA A 323 10.64 -27.88 -4.87
CA ALA A 323 10.71 -29.35 -4.79
C ALA A 323 10.72 -30.04 -6.18
N SER A 324 9.98 -29.48 -7.14
CA SER A 324 9.96 -29.99 -8.52
C SER A 324 11.26 -29.72 -9.28
N HIS A 325 11.92 -28.57 -9.02
CA HIS A 325 13.21 -28.23 -9.62
C HIS A 325 14.37 -29.06 -9.03
N CYS A 326 14.32 -29.33 -7.73
CA CYS A 326 15.35 -30.10 -7.04
C CYS A 326 15.28 -31.59 -7.37
N ALA A 327 14.08 -32.16 -7.57
CA ALA A 327 13.91 -33.55 -8.00
C ALA A 327 14.40 -33.82 -9.43
N ALA A 328 14.29 -32.83 -10.32
CA ALA A 328 14.74 -32.97 -11.70
C ALA A 328 16.27 -32.93 -11.89
N GLN A 329 17.04 -32.56 -10.87
CA GLN A 329 18.51 -32.48 -10.91
C GLN A 329 19.19 -33.64 -10.17
N ALA A 330 18.41 -34.50 -9.48
CA ALA A 330 18.92 -35.66 -8.76
C ALA A 330 18.86 -36.95 -9.57
N GLY A 331 18.32 -36.92 -10.80
CA GLY A 331 18.32 -38.01 -11.77
C GLY A 331 19.31 -37.75 -12.90
#